data_32fe96729851a068a16d02c8d195a32b
#
_entry.id   32fe96729851a068a16d02c8d195a32b
#
_cell.length_a   1.000
_cell.length_b   1.000
_cell.length_c   1.000
_cell.angle_alpha   90.00
_cell.angle_beta   90.00
_cell.angle_gamma   90.00
#
_symmetry.space_group_name_H-M   'P 1'
#
loop_
_entity.id
_entity.type
_entity.pdbx_description
1 polymer ?
#
loop_
_entity_poly.entity_id
_entity_poly.type
_entity_poly.pdbx_seq_one_letter_code
_entity_poly.pdbx_strand_id
1 'polypeptide(L)'
;PKPSSAASDVYKRQTFIISQRKSIPAIRSSVEKLCLAAGKKIAKNGRTFYTFPSPSALGKLSVNELKNCSLGYRAAYIHATARMIAREKISFAKMETLSDKELTEKLLLFPGAGIKVVNCISLFAYHRTAAAPVDVWIGRVIQKHYGGVSPFPSYGHAAGIFQQYMFFYAQAKKLK
;
A
#
# COMPACT_ATOMS: atom_id res chain seq x y z
N PRO A 1 -8.97 -13.83 -14.35
CA PRO A 1 -8.62 -14.73 -13.26
C PRO A 1 -8.34 -13.89 -12.01
N LYS A 2 -8.99 -14.21 -10.90
CA LYS A 2 -8.65 -13.59 -9.61
C LYS A 2 -7.18 -13.90 -9.34
N PRO A 3 -6.29 -12.91 -9.05
CA PRO A 3 -4.95 -13.21 -8.61
C PRO A 3 -5.03 -14.11 -7.37
N SER A 4 -4.12 -15.06 -7.22
CA SER A 4 -4.06 -15.85 -5.99
C SER A 4 -3.95 -14.89 -4.81
N SER A 5 -4.66 -15.16 -3.72
CA SER A 5 -4.73 -14.27 -2.55
C SER A 5 -3.34 -13.83 -2.07
N ALA A 6 -2.39 -14.75 -1.98
CA ALA A 6 -1.02 -14.47 -1.53
C ALA A 6 -0.24 -13.51 -2.46
N ALA A 7 -0.37 -13.63 -3.79
CA ALA A 7 0.30 -12.71 -4.72
C ALA A 7 -0.35 -11.32 -4.71
N SER A 8 -1.69 -11.27 -4.54
CA SER A 8 -2.44 -10.02 -4.37
C SER A 8 -2.02 -9.28 -3.11
N ASP A 9 -1.73 -9.98 -2.04
CA ASP A 9 -1.43 -9.38 -0.74
C ASP A 9 -0.02 -8.77 -0.65
N VAL A 10 0.98 -9.43 -1.22
CA VAL A 10 2.34 -8.86 -1.36
C VAL A 10 2.30 -7.60 -2.22
N TYR A 11 1.57 -7.63 -3.33
CA TYR A 11 1.36 -6.50 -4.23
C TYR A 11 0.72 -5.30 -3.51
N LYS A 12 -0.39 -5.50 -2.78
CA LYS A 12 -1.10 -4.43 -2.07
C LYS A 12 -0.18 -3.72 -1.07
N ARG A 13 0.55 -4.47 -0.25
CA ARG A 13 1.40 -3.91 0.82
C ARG A 13 2.52 -3.02 0.29
N GLN A 14 3.24 -3.48 -0.74
CA GLN A 14 4.34 -2.71 -1.32
C GLN A 14 3.83 -1.54 -2.18
N THR A 15 2.68 -1.69 -2.83
CA THR A 15 2.08 -0.64 -3.64
C THR A 15 1.68 0.56 -2.80
N PHE A 16 1.27 0.39 -1.53
CA PHE A 16 0.99 1.52 -0.65
C PHE A 16 2.23 2.36 -0.32
N ILE A 17 3.42 1.75 -0.20
CA ILE A 17 4.68 2.51 -0.08
C ILE A 17 4.96 3.26 -1.39
N ILE A 18 4.75 2.62 -2.55
CA ILE A 18 4.92 3.24 -3.88
C ILE A 18 3.94 4.41 -4.07
N SER A 19 2.73 4.31 -3.54
CA SER A 19 1.65 5.27 -3.78
C SER A 19 1.82 6.63 -3.10
N GLN A 20 2.72 6.75 -2.12
CA GLN A 20 2.90 7.98 -1.36
C GLN A 20 3.16 9.19 -2.29
N ARG A 21 2.33 10.25 -2.16
CA ARG A 21 2.44 11.49 -2.96
C ARG A 21 2.55 11.24 -4.47
N LYS A 22 1.82 10.27 -5.01
CA LYS A 22 1.77 9.99 -6.45
C LYS A 22 0.33 9.95 -6.95
N SER A 23 0.14 10.37 -8.19
CA SER A 23 -1.12 10.16 -8.91
C SER A 23 -1.28 8.69 -9.31
N ILE A 24 -2.51 8.23 -9.51
CA ILE A 24 -2.83 6.85 -9.92
C ILE A 24 -2.07 6.45 -11.20
N PRO A 25 -2.00 7.28 -12.28
CA PRO A 25 -1.21 6.96 -13.46
C PRO A 25 0.27 6.78 -13.16
N ALA A 26 0.86 7.62 -12.29
CA ALA A 26 2.27 7.51 -11.91
C ALA A 26 2.55 6.27 -11.05
N ILE A 27 1.60 5.83 -10.21
CA ILE A 27 1.70 4.58 -9.46
C ILE A 27 1.72 3.41 -10.44
N ARG A 28 0.76 3.37 -11.38
CA ARG A 28 0.66 2.32 -12.40
C ARG A 28 1.96 2.20 -13.19
N SER A 29 2.48 3.31 -13.72
CA SER A 29 3.75 3.32 -14.46
C SER A 29 4.92 2.79 -13.63
N SER A 30 5.03 3.18 -12.34
CA SER A 30 6.08 2.64 -11.47
C SER A 30 5.96 1.14 -11.23
N VAL A 31 4.74 0.65 -11.03
CA VAL A 31 4.46 -0.79 -10.85
C VAL A 31 4.81 -1.57 -12.11
N GLU A 32 4.43 -1.09 -13.29
CA GLU A 32 4.75 -1.71 -14.57
C GLU A 32 6.28 -1.81 -14.78
N LYS A 33 7.01 -0.73 -14.49
CA LYS A 33 8.48 -0.72 -14.55
C LYS A 33 9.12 -1.72 -13.59
N LEU A 34 8.61 -1.85 -12.37
CA LEU A 34 9.07 -2.84 -11.41
C LEU A 34 8.80 -4.27 -11.89
N CYS A 35 7.62 -4.52 -12.46
CA CYS A 35 7.29 -5.82 -13.03
C CYS A 35 8.25 -6.20 -14.17
N LEU A 36 8.57 -5.26 -15.05
CA LEU A 36 9.55 -5.46 -16.12
C LEU A 36 10.96 -5.69 -15.60
N ALA A 37 11.38 -4.96 -14.56
CA ALA A 37 12.74 -5.02 -14.02
C ALA A 37 13.02 -6.31 -13.23
N ALA A 38 12.05 -6.85 -12.50
CA ALA A 38 12.29 -7.97 -11.58
C ALA A 38 11.13 -8.97 -11.46
N GLY A 39 10.07 -8.82 -12.24
CA GLY A 39 8.94 -9.74 -12.27
C GLY A 39 9.24 -11.01 -13.07
N LYS A 40 8.52 -12.09 -12.75
CA LYS A 40 8.59 -13.32 -13.55
C LYS A 40 7.78 -13.14 -14.83
N LYS A 41 8.39 -13.53 -15.97
CA LYS A 41 7.70 -13.54 -17.27
C LYS A 41 6.64 -14.64 -17.28
N ILE A 42 5.44 -14.30 -17.78
CA ILE A 42 4.32 -15.20 -18.00
C ILE A 42 3.83 -15.00 -19.43
N ALA A 43 3.73 -16.08 -20.19
CA ALA A 43 3.10 -16.09 -21.52
C ALA A 43 1.68 -16.64 -21.40
N LYS A 44 0.68 -15.91 -21.92
CA LYS A 44 -0.71 -16.37 -21.98
C LYS A 44 -1.38 -15.79 -23.24
N ASN A 45 -2.01 -16.66 -24.03
CA ASN A 45 -2.73 -16.29 -25.25
C ASN A 45 -1.88 -15.43 -26.22
N GLY A 46 -0.63 -15.84 -26.47
CA GLY A 46 0.29 -15.12 -27.36
C GLY A 46 0.81 -13.79 -26.80
N ARG A 47 0.43 -13.40 -25.58
CA ARG A 47 0.87 -12.16 -24.93
C ARG A 47 1.83 -12.46 -23.79
N THR A 48 2.80 -11.56 -23.61
CA THR A 48 3.76 -11.61 -22.49
C THR A 48 3.32 -10.67 -21.38
N PHE A 49 3.30 -11.17 -20.16
CA PHE A 49 3.05 -10.42 -18.94
C PHE A 49 4.20 -10.63 -17.96
N TYR A 50 4.31 -9.74 -16.97
CA TYR A 50 5.27 -9.86 -15.88
C TYR A 50 4.53 -9.79 -14.54
N THR A 51 4.84 -10.71 -13.63
CA THR A 51 4.28 -10.65 -12.28
C THR A 51 4.83 -9.46 -11.51
N PHE A 52 4.14 -9.05 -10.45
CA PHE A 52 4.78 -8.19 -9.45
C PHE A 52 5.95 -8.94 -8.81
N PRO A 53 7.13 -8.29 -8.63
CA PRO A 53 8.32 -8.96 -8.09
C PRO A 53 8.13 -9.45 -6.66
N SER A 54 8.75 -10.58 -6.32
CA SER A 54 8.83 -11.03 -4.93
C SER A 54 9.74 -10.11 -4.10
N PRO A 55 9.60 -10.10 -2.77
CA PRO A 55 10.51 -9.33 -1.90
C PRO A 55 11.98 -9.68 -2.15
N SER A 56 12.29 -10.96 -2.36
CA SER A 56 13.66 -11.36 -2.64
C SER A 56 14.18 -10.84 -3.99
N ALA A 57 13.33 -10.76 -5.01
CA ALA A 57 13.69 -10.19 -6.31
C ALA A 57 13.90 -8.67 -6.21
N LEU A 58 13.02 -7.96 -5.51
CA LEU A 58 13.17 -6.51 -5.26
C LEU A 58 14.41 -6.19 -4.42
N GLY A 59 14.72 -7.00 -3.41
CA GLY A 59 15.89 -6.82 -2.55
C GLY A 59 17.23 -7.06 -3.25
N LYS A 60 17.24 -7.67 -4.44
CA LYS A 60 18.42 -7.84 -5.29
C LYS A 60 18.70 -6.62 -6.18
N LEU A 61 17.67 -5.82 -6.48
CA LEU A 61 17.88 -4.59 -7.24
C LEU A 61 18.57 -3.55 -6.37
N SER A 62 19.50 -2.81 -6.96
CA SER A 62 20.11 -1.65 -6.31
C SER A 62 19.08 -0.51 -6.16
N VAL A 63 19.35 0.43 -5.25
CA VAL A 63 18.53 1.63 -5.09
C VAL A 63 18.46 2.44 -6.39
N ASN A 64 19.53 2.45 -7.20
CA ASN A 64 19.55 3.18 -8.48
C ASN A 64 18.63 2.51 -9.53
N GLU A 65 18.65 1.20 -9.64
CA GLU A 65 17.71 0.46 -10.51
C GLU A 65 16.26 0.71 -10.09
N LEU A 66 15.98 0.72 -8.80
CA LEU A 66 14.67 1.07 -8.28
C LEU A 66 14.29 2.54 -8.56
N LYS A 67 15.23 3.49 -8.50
CA LYS A 67 14.98 4.89 -8.93
C LYS A 67 14.58 4.97 -10.41
N ASN A 68 15.20 4.16 -11.29
CA ASN A 68 14.86 4.10 -12.71
C ASN A 68 13.42 3.59 -12.95
N CYS A 69 12.81 2.90 -11.97
CA CYS A 69 11.39 2.55 -11.97
C CYS A 69 10.48 3.72 -11.54
N SER A 70 10.98 4.95 -11.60
CA SER A 70 10.25 6.17 -11.24
C SER A 70 9.80 6.20 -9.77
N LEU A 71 10.54 5.57 -8.85
CA LEU A 71 10.22 5.52 -7.42
C LEU A 71 10.70 6.75 -6.65
N GLY A 72 11.71 7.48 -7.17
CA GLY A 72 12.32 8.61 -6.49
C GLY A 72 12.86 8.22 -5.10
N TYR A 73 12.56 9.01 -4.06
CA TYR A 73 13.00 8.73 -2.68
C TYR A 73 12.44 7.41 -2.11
N ARG A 74 11.34 6.90 -2.66
CA ARG A 74 10.71 5.65 -2.24
C ARG A 74 11.54 4.41 -2.59
N ALA A 75 12.49 4.55 -3.52
CA ALA A 75 13.40 3.47 -3.91
C ALA A 75 14.14 2.90 -2.70
N ALA A 76 14.65 3.77 -1.82
CA ALA A 76 15.33 3.35 -0.59
C ALA A 76 14.38 2.58 0.35
N TYR A 77 13.15 3.04 0.51
CA TYR A 77 12.15 2.37 1.35
C TYR A 77 11.75 0.99 0.80
N ILE A 78 11.49 0.91 -0.52
CA ILE A 78 11.15 -0.36 -1.17
C ILE A 78 12.29 -1.36 -1.05
N HIS A 79 13.54 -0.91 -1.29
CA HIS A 79 14.72 -1.75 -1.15
C HIS A 79 14.88 -2.28 0.29
N ALA A 80 14.84 -1.38 1.27
CA ALA A 80 15.01 -1.74 2.68
C ALA A 80 13.89 -2.68 3.17
N THR A 81 12.62 -2.37 2.84
CA THR A 81 11.47 -3.21 3.17
C THR A 81 11.57 -4.59 2.52
N ALA A 82 11.94 -4.66 1.25
CA ALA A 82 12.09 -5.93 0.53
C ALA A 82 13.19 -6.83 1.16
N ARG A 83 14.33 -6.23 1.51
CA ARG A 83 15.41 -6.93 2.20
C ARG A 83 15.02 -7.39 3.61
N MET A 84 14.35 -6.56 4.37
CA MET A 84 13.83 -6.89 5.71
C MET A 84 12.89 -8.11 5.62
N ILE A 85 11.91 -8.10 4.72
CA ILE A 85 10.96 -9.20 4.53
C ILE A 85 11.70 -10.49 4.15
N ALA A 86 12.67 -10.41 3.23
CA ALA A 86 13.42 -11.57 2.77
C ALA A 86 14.33 -12.14 3.86
N ARG A 87 15.03 -11.26 4.61
CA ARG A 87 15.96 -11.65 5.68
C ARG A 87 15.24 -12.28 6.87
N GLU A 88 14.17 -11.65 7.31
CA GLU A 88 13.42 -12.07 8.51
C GLU A 88 12.36 -13.12 8.21
N LYS A 89 12.25 -13.54 6.93
CA LYS A 89 11.24 -14.53 6.47
C LYS A 89 9.83 -14.19 6.95
N ILE A 90 9.47 -12.90 6.87
CA ILE A 90 8.18 -12.41 7.38
C ILE A 90 7.05 -13.12 6.66
N SER A 91 6.23 -13.83 7.42
CA SER A 91 5.02 -14.50 6.92
C SER A 91 3.84 -13.56 7.02
N PHE A 92 3.33 -13.12 5.89
CA PHE A 92 2.14 -12.28 5.86
C PHE A 92 0.87 -13.01 6.31
N ALA A 93 0.79 -14.33 6.11
CA ALA A 93 -0.30 -15.13 6.64
C ALA A 93 -0.32 -15.13 8.18
N LYS A 94 0.86 -15.20 8.83
CA LYS A 94 0.93 -15.06 10.29
C LYS A 94 0.54 -13.65 10.76
N MET A 95 0.72 -12.62 9.95
CA MET A 95 0.28 -11.26 10.30
C MET A 95 -1.25 -11.10 10.26
N GLU A 96 -1.96 -11.96 9.53
CA GLU A 96 -3.43 -11.96 9.52
C GLU A 96 -4.05 -12.34 10.87
N THR A 97 -3.36 -13.17 11.66
CA THR A 97 -3.84 -13.64 12.97
C THR A 97 -3.55 -12.68 14.12
N LEU A 98 -2.78 -11.61 13.86
CA LEU A 98 -2.46 -10.60 14.86
C LEU A 98 -3.69 -9.75 15.20
N SER A 99 -3.75 -9.23 16.43
CA SER A 99 -4.68 -8.16 16.80
C SER A 99 -4.37 -6.88 15.99
N ASP A 100 -5.32 -5.96 15.92
CA ASP A 100 -5.15 -4.70 15.18
C ASP A 100 -3.97 -3.87 15.73
N LYS A 101 -3.74 -3.90 17.04
CA LYS A 101 -2.62 -3.25 17.69
C LYS A 101 -1.29 -3.87 17.28
N GLU A 102 -1.14 -5.18 17.42
CA GLU A 102 0.07 -5.91 17.05
C GLU A 102 0.39 -5.77 15.55
N LEU A 103 -0.65 -5.84 14.70
CA LEU A 103 -0.50 -5.64 13.27
C LEU A 103 0.01 -4.24 12.96
N THR A 104 -0.54 -3.22 13.61
CA THR A 104 -0.11 -1.82 13.45
C THR A 104 1.35 -1.65 13.87
N GLU A 105 1.74 -2.16 15.03
CA GLU A 105 3.12 -2.11 15.53
C GLU A 105 4.09 -2.81 14.56
N LYS A 106 3.73 -4.00 14.06
CA LYS A 106 4.54 -4.73 13.07
C LYS A 106 4.67 -3.98 11.75
N LEU A 107 3.60 -3.38 11.25
CA LEU A 107 3.61 -2.64 9.99
C LEU A 107 4.42 -1.33 10.09
N LEU A 108 4.44 -0.69 11.25
CA LEU A 108 5.24 0.52 11.50
C LEU A 108 6.76 0.25 11.46
N LEU A 109 7.20 -0.99 11.64
CA LEU A 109 8.61 -1.37 11.53
C LEU A 109 9.12 -1.33 10.08
N PHE A 110 8.22 -1.35 9.07
CA PHE A 110 8.65 -1.34 7.69
C PHE A 110 9.12 0.07 7.26
N PRO A 111 10.32 0.19 6.69
CA PRO A 111 10.82 1.46 6.21
C PRO A 111 9.85 2.18 5.27
N GLY A 112 9.52 3.43 5.57
CA GLY A 112 8.57 4.23 4.80
C GLY A 112 7.09 3.97 5.10
N ALA A 113 6.75 3.10 6.03
CA ALA A 113 5.38 2.84 6.45
C ALA A 113 5.00 3.74 7.64
N GLY A 114 4.62 4.99 7.38
CA GLY A 114 3.98 5.83 8.39
C GLY A 114 2.52 5.41 8.66
N ILE A 115 1.90 5.95 9.73
CA ILE A 115 0.56 5.56 10.19
C ILE A 115 -0.51 5.57 9.08
N LYS A 116 -0.47 6.54 8.15
CA LYS A 116 -1.40 6.60 7.00
C LYS A 116 -1.24 5.37 6.10
N VAL A 117 0.00 4.97 5.81
CA VAL A 117 0.30 3.79 4.97
C VAL A 117 -0.09 2.51 5.70
N VAL A 118 0.18 2.43 6.99
CA VAL A 118 -0.22 1.31 7.84
C VAL A 118 -1.73 1.13 7.83
N ASN A 119 -2.51 2.20 8.02
CA ASN A 119 -3.97 2.15 7.96
C ASN A 119 -4.48 1.72 6.57
N CYS A 120 -3.84 2.18 5.48
CA CYS A 120 -4.16 1.69 4.14
C CYS A 120 -3.91 0.18 4.00
N ILE A 121 -2.76 -0.30 4.46
CA ILE A 121 -2.42 -1.73 4.42
C ILE A 121 -3.40 -2.54 5.28
N SER A 122 -3.69 -2.09 6.49
CA SER A 122 -4.64 -2.74 7.41
C SER A 122 -6.03 -2.86 6.78
N LEU A 123 -6.55 -1.77 6.20
CA LEU A 123 -7.86 -1.75 5.57
C LEU A 123 -7.92 -2.65 4.32
N PHE A 124 -6.98 -2.47 3.37
CA PHE A 124 -7.12 -3.07 2.05
C PHE A 124 -6.44 -4.43 1.89
N ALA A 125 -5.42 -4.73 2.68
CA ALA A 125 -4.70 -6.00 2.59
C ALA A 125 -5.06 -6.98 3.71
N TYR A 126 -5.46 -6.46 4.89
CA TYR A 126 -5.86 -7.29 6.03
C TYR A 126 -7.34 -7.17 6.38
N HIS A 127 -8.12 -6.42 5.60
CA HIS A 127 -9.57 -6.23 5.77
C HIS A 127 -9.96 -5.75 7.19
N ARG A 128 -9.08 -4.95 7.83
CA ARG A 128 -9.34 -4.33 9.13
C ARG A 128 -10.19 -3.09 8.92
N THR A 129 -11.50 -3.27 8.91
CA THR A 129 -12.46 -2.20 8.55
C THR A 129 -12.55 -1.07 9.57
N ALA A 130 -12.01 -1.24 10.77
CA ALA A 130 -11.81 -0.17 11.75
C ALA A 130 -10.66 0.79 11.36
N ALA A 131 -9.73 0.37 10.48
CA ALA A 131 -8.62 1.21 10.06
C ALA A 131 -9.09 2.28 9.07
N ALA A 132 -8.98 3.55 9.46
CA ALA A 132 -9.39 4.70 8.65
C ALA A 132 -8.18 5.55 8.23
N PRO A 133 -7.65 5.38 7.00
CA PRO A 133 -6.52 6.19 6.54
C PRO A 133 -6.92 7.65 6.35
N VAL A 134 -6.20 8.57 7.00
CA VAL A 134 -6.41 10.01 6.81
C VAL A 134 -5.35 10.55 5.84
N ASP A 135 -5.78 10.91 4.66
CA ASP A 135 -4.98 11.60 3.66
C ASP A 135 -5.39 13.07 3.56
N VAL A 136 -4.80 13.80 2.60
CA VAL A 136 -5.10 15.23 2.39
C VAL A 136 -6.58 15.47 2.09
N TRP A 137 -7.23 14.59 1.34
CA TRP A 137 -8.65 14.73 0.99
C TRP A 137 -9.54 14.52 2.22
N ILE A 138 -9.27 13.47 2.97
CA ILE A 138 -9.98 13.17 4.21
C ILE A 138 -9.72 14.26 5.26
N GLY A 139 -8.49 14.76 5.37
CA GLY A 139 -8.17 15.90 6.24
C GLY A 139 -9.02 17.13 5.92
N ARG A 140 -9.24 17.43 4.63
CA ARG A 140 -10.11 18.53 4.20
C ARG A 140 -11.57 18.30 4.57
N VAL A 141 -12.08 17.07 4.40
CA VAL A 141 -13.44 16.71 4.83
C VAL A 141 -13.58 16.90 6.34
N ILE A 142 -12.64 16.40 7.13
CA ILE A 142 -12.63 16.53 8.58
C ILE A 142 -12.63 18.01 8.97
N GLN A 143 -11.75 18.82 8.37
CA GLN A 143 -11.67 20.24 8.67
C GLN A 143 -12.98 20.96 8.34
N LYS A 144 -13.55 20.67 7.16
CA LYS A 144 -14.73 21.40 6.64
C LYS A 144 -16.05 21.01 7.32
N HIS A 145 -16.22 19.73 7.63
CA HIS A 145 -17.51 19.19 8.07
C HIS A 145 -17.54 18.74 9.52
N TYR A 146 -16.37 18.58 10.16
CA TYR A 146 -16.23 18.08 11.53
C TYR A 146 -15.39 19.00 12.42
N GLY A 147 -15.14 20.25 11.99
CA GLY A 147 -14.39 21.23 12.79
C GLY A 147 -12.96 20.80 13.15
N GLY A 148 -12.34 19.94 12.34
CA GLY A 148 -11.00 19.40 12.59
C GLY A 148 -10.93 18.17 13.51
N VAL A 149 -12.07 17.73 14.07
CA VAL A 149 -12.14 16.53 14.93
C VAL A 149 -12.47 15.32 14.08
N SER A 150 -11.64 14.27 14.19
CA SER A 150 -11.87 13.05 13.43
C SER A 150 -13.17 12.35 13.87
N PRO A 151 -14.10 12.05 12.94
CA PRO A 151 -15.34 11.34 13.26
C PRO A 151 -15.14 9.82 13.35
N PHE A 152 -14.01 9.29 12.94
CA PHE A 152 -13.80 7.85 12.80
C PHE A 152 -13.94 7.05 14.09
N PRO A 153 -13.53 7.54 15.27
CA PRO A 153 -13.75 6.80 16.50
C PRO A 153 -15.23 6.45 16.77
N SER A 154 -16.18 7.31 16.36
CA SER A 154 -17.62 7.06 16.54
C SER A 154 -18.18 5.99 15.59
N TYR A 155 -17.48 5.67 14.49
CA TYR A 155 -17.91 4.65 13.54
C TYR A 155 -17.40 3.23 13.88
N GLY A 156 -16.52 3.08 14.87
CA GLY A 156 -16.00 1.78 15.33
C GLY A 156 -15.48 0.92 14.17
N HIS A 157 -15.99 -0.30 14.06
CA HIS A 157 -15.57 -1.23 13.01
C HIS A 157 -15.90 -0.80 11.58
N ALA A 158 -16.79 0.15 11.38
CA ALA A 158 -17.15 0.68 10.06
C ALA A 158 -16.31 1.90 9.64
N ALA A 159 -15.38 2.36 10.46
CA ALA A 159 -14.62 3.60 10.23
C ALA A 159 -13.92 3.66 8.88
N GLY A 160 -13.25 2.58 8.46
CA GLY A 160 -12.58 2.49 7.17
C GLY A 160 -13.55 2.49 5.98
N ILE A 161 -14.74 1.93 6.15
CA ILE A 161 -15.78 1.94 5.12
C ILE A 161 -16.31 3.37 4.95
N PHE A 162 -16.66 4.06 6.05
CA PHE A 162 -17.07 5.46 5.99
C PHE A 162 -15.98 6.36 5.40
N GLN A 163 -14.72 6.10 5.75
CA GLN A 163 -13.58 6.81 5.18
C GLN A 163 -13.55 6.69 3.64
N GLN A 164 -13.88 5.53 3.07
CA GLN A 164 -13.92 5.36 1.61
C GLN A 164 -15.07 6.17 0.97
N TYR A 165 -16.25 6.22 1.59
CA TYR A 165 -17.34 7.09 1.13
C TYR A 165 -16.95 8.56 1.21
N MET A 166 -16.32 9.00 2.31
CA MET A 166 -15.81 10.36 2.46
C MET A 166 -14.76 10.70 1.39
N PHE A 167 -13.88 9.78 1.09
CA PHE A 167 -12.85 9.96 0.05
C PHE A 167 -13.48 10.13 -1.33
N PHE A 168 -14.43 9.27 -1.69
CA PHE A 168 -15.19 9.39 -2.93
C PHE A 168 -15.93 10.74 -3.02
N TYR A 169 -16.62 11.13 -1.95
CA TYR A 169 -17.32 12.43 -1.85
C TYR A 169 -16.35 13.60 -2.05
N ALA A 170 -15.21 13.59 -1.36
CA ALA A 170 -14.21 14.65 -1.45
C ALA A 170 -13.68 14.83 -2.87
N GLN A 171 -13.43 13.71 -3.58
CA GLN A 171 -12.99 13.73 -4.97
C GLN A 171 -14.08 14.21 -5.92
N ALA A 172 -15.32 13.73 -5.77
CA ALA A 172 -16.45 14.12 -6.60
C ALA A 172 -16.78 15.61 -6.47
N LYS A 173 -16.68 16.16 -5.26
CA LYS A 173 -16.91 17.59 -4.97
C LYS A 173 -15.67 18.46 -5.19
N LYS A 174 -14.55 17.91 -5.61
CA LYS A 174 -13.27 18.62 -5.81
C LYS A 174 -12.92 19.54 -4.63
N LEU A 175 -13.07 19.02 -3.39
CA LEU A 175 -12.81 19.80 -2.18
C LEU A 175 -11.36 20.28 -2.18
N LYS A 176 -11.17 21.60 -2.32
CA LYS A 176 -9.85 22.27 -2.33
C LYS A 176 -9.44 22.60 -0.91
#